data_fa15b702c3d0a02e9b003b27c1828ab8
#
_entry.id   fa15b702c3d0a02e9b003b27c1828ab8
#
_cell.length_a   1.000
_cell.length_b   1.000
_cell.length_c   1.000
_cell.angle_alpha   90.00
_cell.angle_beta   90.00
_cell.angle_gamma   90.00
#
_symmetry.space_group_name_H-M   'P 1'
#
loop_
_entity.id
_entity.type
_entity.pdbx_description
1 polymer ?
#
loop_
_entity_poly.entity_id
_entity_poly.type
_entity_poly.pdbx_seq_one_letter_code
_entity_poly.pdbx_strand_id
1 'polypeptide(L)'
;MHGVGAAIVTPFTPAGELDPASLADLVDELQDRGVDFLVPAGSTGEAPLLTAGERARAIEAVVDAASVPVVAGTGLPGLEPTRAATDRAAAAGADAALVVTPYYYAHDQTALADHYRALADRAGIPIYAYSVPSRTGIALEPETAAGIADHPNVTGMKDSTGDLERLHRELAATADAEFDVLVGHGGLLADALGIGAAGGITALANLAPERVGEVYRRFEAGDAEGARELNAELVELNHAVTKRYGVPGLKAAMRMRGLPAGHVRRPHRPVGPAAEAELERLVRAAEP
;
A
#
# COMPACT_ATOMS: atom_id res chain seq x y z
N MET A 1 -5.74 11.00 3.93
CA MET A 1 -4.53 10.44 4.61
C MET A 1 -3.31 11.16 4.11
N HIS A 2 -2.42 11.60 5.00
CA HIS A 2 -1.17 12.27 4.66
C HIS A 2 0.00 11.48 5.27
N GLY A 3 1.20 11.60 4.69
CA GLY A 3 2.38 10.91 5.21
C GLY A 3 2.72 9.59 4.54
N VAL A 4 3.40 8.73 5.27
CA VAL A 4 3.90 7.43 4.79
C VAL A 4 3.10 6.29 5.41
N GLY A 5 2.34 5.59 4.56
CA GLY A 5 1.66 4.35 4.91
C GLY A 5 2.49 3.11 4.57
N ALA A 6 2.58 2.18 5.49
CA ALA A 6 3.15 0.87 5.21
C ALA A 6 2.10 -0.06 4.60
N ALA A 7 2.30 -0.48 3.33
CA ALA A 7 1.55 -1.59 2.75
C ALA A 7 2.00 -2.89 3.43
N ILE A 8 1.47 -3.15 4.64
CA ILE A 8 2.01 -4.16 5.56
C ILE A 8 1.96 -5.58 4.96
N VAL A 9 3.03 -6.35 5.12
CA VAL A 9 3.05 -7.77 4.75
C VAL A 9 2.16 -8.58 5.70
N THR A 10 1.67 -9.72 5.23
CA THR A 10 0.96 -10.68 6.09
C THR A 10 1.92 -11.80 6.47
N PRO A 11 2.38 -11.92 7.72
CA PRO A 11 3.20 -13.02 8.16
C PRO A 11 2.44 -14.34 8.07
N PHE A 12 3.11 -15.39 7.56
CA PHE A 12 2.60 -16.75 7.58
C PHE A 12 3.59 -17.66 8.30
N THR A 13 3.08 -18.72 8.93
CA THR A 13 3.88 -19.81 9.48
C THR A 13 4.58 -20.59 8.36
N PRO A 14 5.56 -21.46 8.66
CA PRO A 14 6.15 -22.38 7.67
C PRO A 14 5.11 -23.30 6.99
N ALA A 15 3.98 -23.59 7.66
CA ALA A 15 2.88 -24.35 7.11
C ALA A 15 1.97 -23.53 6.16
N GLY A 16 2.18 -22.22 6.09
CA GLY A 16 1.38 -21.29 5.28
C GLY A 16 0.11 -20.82 5.97
N GLU A 17 -0.01 -20.98 7.27
CA GLU A 17 -1.12 -20.46 8.07
C GLU A 17 -0.89 -18.98 8.40
N LEU A 18 -1.96 -18.21 8.55
CA LEU A 18 -1.88 -16.83 9.03
C LEU A 18 -1.26 -16.81 10.44
N ASP A 19 -0.32 -15.90 10.67
CA ASP A 19 0.34 -15.68 11.96
C ASP A 19 -0.04 -14.28 12.53
N PRO A 20 -1.18 -14.17 13.25
CA PRO A 20 -1.62 -12.89 13.79
C PRO A 20 -0.70 -12.33 14.86
N ALA A 21 0.04 -13.17 15.60
CA ALA A 21 0.96 -12.70 16.64
C ALA A 21 2.15 -11.96 16.00
N SER A 22 2.82 -12.58 15.02
CA SER A 22 3.88 -11.89 14.25
C SER A 22 3.36 -10.65 13.52
N LEU A 23 2.08 -10.63 13.13
CA LEU A 23 1.49 -9.45 12.50
C LEU A 23 1.31 -8.30 13.49
N ALA A 24 0.88 -8.57 14.72
CA ALA A 24 0.79 -7.59 15.79
C ALA A 24 2.19 -7.04 16.17
N ASP A 25 3.17 -7.92 16.36
CA ASP A 25 4.56 -7.52 16.61
C ASP A 25 5.10 -6.62 15.47
N LEU A 26 4.73 -6.92 14.21
CA LEU A 26 5.13 -6.10 13.07
C LEU A 26 4.45 -4.72 13.08
N VAL A 27 3.21 -4.63 13.51
CA VAL A 27 2.50 -3.35 13.68
C VAL A 27 3.25 -2.48 14.68
N ASP A 28 3.61 -3.02 15.85
CA ASP A 28 4.36 -2.29 16.88
C ASP A 28 5.71 -1.79 16.34
N GLU A 29 6.47 -2.66 15.67
CA GLU A 29 7.75 -2.29 15.04
C GLU A 29 7.61 -1.16 14.02
N LEU A 30 6.57 -1.16 13.19
CA LEU A 30 6.39 -0.17 12.15
C LEU A 30 5.94 1.19 12.70
N GLN A 31 5.00 1.21 13.65
CA GLN A 31 4.53 2.46 14.25
C GLN A 31 5.59 3.10 15.14
N ASP A 32 6.37 2.31 15.89
CA ASP A 32 7.49 2.81 16.70
C ASP A 32 8.61 3.43 15.84
N ARG A 33 8.74 3.00 14.58
CA ARG A 33 9.69 3.51 13.60
C ARG A 33 9.11 4.64 12.73
N GLY A 34 7.90 5.11 13.02
CA GLY A 34 7.35 6.36 12.52
C GLY A 34 6.66 6.25 11.16
N VAL A 35 5.93 5.16 10.88
CA VAL A 35 4.92 5.17 9.82
C VAL A 35 3.71 5.99 10.30
N ASP A 36 3.08 6.72 9.39
CA ASP A 36 1.93 7.57 9.72
C ASP A 36 0.62 6.80 9.71
N PHE A 37 0.53 5.69 8.97
CA PHE A 37 -0.64 4.81 8.92
C PHE A 37 -0.28 3.42 8.37
N LEU A 38 -1.18 2.45 8.55
CA LEU A 38 -0.98 1.05 8.17
C LEU A 38 -1.99 0.61 7.12
N VAL A 39 -1.53 -0.22 6.17
CA VAL A 39 -2.40 -0.72 5.09
C VAL A 39 -2.35 -2.24 5.00
N PRO A 40 -3.13 -2.97 5.86
CA PRO A 40 -3.22 -4.43 5.82
C PRO A 40 -4.00 -4.93 4.61
N ALA A 41 -3.78 -6.18 4.27
CA ALA A 41 -4.50 -6.91 3.22
C ALA A 41 -4.50 -6.23 1.84
N GLY A 42 -3.45 -5.45 1.54
CA GLY A 42 -3.16 -4.97 0.20
C GLY A 42 -2.39 -5.99 -0.65
N SER A 43 -1.90 -5.57 -1.82
CA SER A 43 -1.11 -6.45 -2.71
C SER A 43 0.18 -6.95 -2.06
N THR A 44 0.85 -6.12 -1.27
CA THR A 44 2.04 -6.47 -0.50
C THR A 44 1.73 -7.46 0.62
N GLY A 45 0.53 -7.38 1.18
CA GLY A 45 -0.01 -8.31 2.19
C GLY A 45 -0.52 -9.63 1.60
N GLU A 46 -0.20 -9.95 0.35
CA GLU A 46 -0.61 -11.19 -0.33
C GLU A 46 -2.14 -11.41 -0.32
N ALA A 47 -2.92 -10.32 -0.35
CA ALA A 47 -4.38 -10.35 -0.23
C ALA A 47 -5.12 -11.31 -1.17
N PRO A 48 -4.70 -11.52 -2.45
CA PRO A 48 -5.32 -12.51 -3.31
C PRO A 48 -5.15 -13.97 -2.84
N LEU A 49 -4.22 -14.22 -1.93
CA LEU A 49 -3.93 -15.55 -1.37
C LEU A 49 -4.63 -15.79 -0.03
N LEU A 50 -5.38 -14.82 0.48
CA LEU A 50 -6.15 -14.93 1.71
C LEU A 50 -7.58 -15.37 1.41
N THR A 51 -8.10 -16.28 2.22
CA THR A 51 -9.55 -16.50 2.29
C THR A 51 -10.23 -15.26 2.88
N ALA A 52 -11.55 -15.13 2.68
CA ALA A 52 -12.31 -14.01 3.26
C ALA A 52 -12.20 -13.94 4.80
N GLY A 53 -12.16 -15.10 5.46
CA GLY A 53 -11.98 -15.18 6.92
C GLY A 53 -10.56 -14.81 7.37
N GLU A 54 -9.53 -15.18 6.63
CA GLU A 54 -8.15 -14.80 6.94
C GLU A 54 -7.91 -13.31 6.71
N ARG A 55 -8.49 -12.74 5.64
CA ARG A 55 -8.45 -11.29 5.39
C ARG A 55 -9.04 -10.51 6.55
N ALA A 56 -10.23 -10.91 7.02
CA ALA A 56 -10.86 -10.27 8.17
C ALA A 56 -9.98 -10.35 9.41
N ARG A 57 -9.48 -11.53 9.77
CA ARG A 57 -8.58 -11.72 10.92
C ARG A 57 -7.27 -10.95 10.81
N ALA A 58 -6.71 -10.82 9.61
CA ALA A 58 -5.50 -10.01 9.41
C ALA A 58 -5.78 -8.52 9.60
N ILE A 59 -6.93 -8.02 9.14
CA ILE A 59 -7.35 -6.63 9.37
C ILE A 59 -7.62 -6.40 10.85
N GLU A 60 -8.39 -7.27 11.50
CA GLU A 60 -8.68 -7.22 12.95
C GLU A 60 -7.38 -7.17 13.76
N ALA A 61 -6.42 -8.05 13.50
CA ALA A 61 -5.15 -8.09 14.22
C ALA A 61 -4.34 -6.79 14.06
N VAL A 62 -4.40 -6.15 12.88
CA VAL A 62 -3.72 -4.85 12.68
C VAL A 62 -4.47 -3.73 13.40
N VAL A 63 -5.80 -3.69 13.31
CA VAL A 63 -6.62 -2.67 14.01
C VAL A 63 -6.45 -2.76 15.53
N ASP A 64 -6.47 -3.98 16.07
CA ASP A 64 -6.33 -4.20 17.52
C ASP A 64 -4.96 -3.75 18.08
N ALA A 65 -3.89 -3.85 17.27
CA ALA A 65 -2.53 -3.47 17.66
C ALA A 65 -2.17 -2.02 17.28
N ALA A 66 -2.88 -1.41 16.34
CA ALA A 66 -2.50 -0.10 15.80
C ALA A 66 -2.86 1.05 16.74
N SER A 67 -1.93 2.00 16.87
CA SER A 67 -2.15 3.32 17.46
C SER A 67 -2.21 4.44 16.41
N VAL A 68 -1.97 4.09 15.14
CA VAL A 68 -2.06 4.96 13.96
C VAL A 68 -3.22 4.52 13.07
N PRO A 69 -3.72 5.37 12.16
CA PRO A 69 -4.84 5.00 11.29
C PRO A 69 -4.60 3.74 10.46
N VAL A 70 -5.67 2.98 10.21
CA VAL A 70 -5.65 1.73 9.43
C VAL A 70 -6.52 1.87 8.18
N VAL A 71 -5.90 1.72 7.01
CA VAL A 71 -6.57 1.73 5.69
C VAL A 71 -6.61 0.31 5.14
N ALA A 72 -7.72 -0.40 5.34
CA ALA A 72 -7.83 -1.82 5.04
C ALA A 72 -7.97 -2.12 3.54
N GLY A 73 -7.19 -3.05 3.01
CA GLY A 73 -7.32 -3.55 1.64
C GLY A 73 -8.53 -4.47 1.47
N THR A 74 -9.59 -3.96 0.82
CA THR A 74 -10.87 -4.68 0.70
C THR A 74 -11.27 -5.00 -0.75
N GLY A 75 -10.56 -4.45 -1.75
CA GLY A 75 -10.89 -4.64 -3.16
C GLY A 75 -10.79 -6.10 -3.62
N LEU A 76 -11.81 -6.53 -4.36
CA LEU A 76 -11.96 -7.86 -4.96
C LEU A 76 -12.53 -7.69 -6.40
N PRO A 77 -12.53 -8.74 -7.25
CA PRO A 77 -13.02 -8.62 -8.63
C PRO A 77 -14.47 -8.17 -8.77
N GLY A 78 -15.33 -8.45 -7.79
CA GLY A 78 -16.76 -8.15 -7.85
C GLY A 78 -17.20 -7.15 -6.78
N LEU A 79 -18.29 -6.43 -7.04
CA LEU A 79 -18.85 -5.42 -6.12
C LEU A 79 -19.30 -6.05 -4.78
N GLU A 80 -20.09 -7.12 -4.81
CA GLU A 80 -20.63 -7.71 -3.59
C GLU A 80 -19.56 -8.31 -2.66
N PRO A 81 -18.56 -9.07 -3.14
CA PRO A 81 -17.48 -9.51 -2.27
C PRO A 81 -16.61 -8.33 -1.77
N THR A 82 -16.42 -7.25 -2.56
CA THR A 82 -15.74 -6.02 -2.11
C THR A 82 -16.53 -5.34 -1.01
N ARG A 83 -17.85 -5.20 -1.16
CA ARG A 83 -18.75 -4.63 -0.14
C ARG A 83 -18.66 -5.42 1.15
N ALA A 84 -18.83 -6.74 1.09
CA ALA A 84 -18.75 -7.61 2.27
C ALA A 84 -17.38 -7.53 2.97
N ALA A 85 -16.28 -7.35 2.24
CA ALA A 85 -14.96 -7.16 2.82
C ALA A 85 -14.82 -5.77 3.46
N THR A 86 -15.39 -4.72 2.84
CA THR A 86 -15.40 -3.36 3.37
C THR A 86 -16.24 -3.25 4.64
N ASP A 87 -17.42 -3.87 4.67
CA ASP A 87 -18.29 -3.91 5.85
C ASP A 87 -17.60 -4.59 7.05
N ARG A 88 -16.86 -5.68 6.79
CA ARG A 88 -16.07 -6.35 7.85
C ARG A 88 -14.92 -5.51 8.34
N ALA A 89 -14.23 -4.79 7.44
CA ALA A 89 -13.15 -3.88 7.82
C ALA A 89 -13.68 -2.72 8.67
N ALA A 90 -14.83 -2.14 8.29
CA ALA A 90 -15.50 -1.11 9.08
C ALA A 90 -15.91 -1.63 10.46
N ALA A 91 -16.49 -2.84 10.54
CA ALA A 91 -16.88 -3.48 11.80
C ALA A 91 -15.67 -3.79 12.71
N ALA A 92 -14.50 -4.07 12.13
CA ALA A 92 -13.24 -4.25 12.85
C ALA A 92 -12.65 -2.93 13.37
N GLY A 93 -13.12 -1.76 12.90
CA GLY A 93 -12.62 -0.45 13.31
C GLY A 93 -11.56 0.15 12.37
N ALA A 94 -11.46 -0.32 11.12
CA ALA A 94 -10.59 0.34 10.14
C ALA A 94 -11.11 1.76 9.82
N ASP A 95 -10.18 2.71 9.66
CA ASP A 95 -10.51 4.13 9.42
C ASP A 95 -10.92 4.40 7.97
N ALA A 96 -10.41 3.60 7.01
CA ALA A 96 -10.76 3.69 5.60
C ALA A 96 -10.53 2.34 4.88
N ALA A 97 -11.03 2.24 3.66
CA ALA A 97 -10.82 1.08 2.79
C ALA A 97 -9.99 1.46 1.55
N LEU A 98 -8.95 0.67 1.24
CA LEU A 98 -8.21 0.74 -0.01
C LEU A 98 -8.77 -0.30 -0.99
N VAL A 99 -9.40 0.17 -2.05
CA VAL A 99 -10.13 -0.66 -3.00
C VAL A 99 -9.42 -0.67 -4.35
N VAL A 100 -8.78 -1.79 -4.66
CA VAL A 100 -8.13 -1.99 -5.97
C VAL A 100 -9.19 -2.05 -7.08
N THR A 101 -8.88 -1.50 -8.27
CA THR A 101 -9.74 -1.64 -9.45
C THR A 101 -10.13 -3.11 -9.67
N PRO A 102 -11.39 -3.42 -10.02
CA PRO A 102 -11.79 -4.77 -10.41
C PRO A 102 -10.82 -5.37 -11.42
N TYR A 103 -10.48 -6.62 -11.25
CA TYR A 103 -9.50 -7.33 -12.06
C TYR A 103 -10.05 -8.68 -12.54
N TYR A 104 -9.31 -9.39 -13.38
CA TYR A 104 -9.64 -10.62 -14.05
C TYR A 104 -10.45 -10.42 -15.33
N TYR A 105 -11.50 -9.60 -15.31
CA TYR A 105 -12.23 -9.20 -16.52
C TYR A 105 -11.81 -7.80 -16.97
N ALA A 106 -11.85 -7.55 -18.27
CA ALA A 106 -11.68 -6.20 -18.80
C ALA A 106 -12.94 -5.37 -18.56
N HIS A 107 -12.77 -4.19 -18.00
CA HIS A 107 -13.83 -3.21 -17.74
C HIS A 107 -13.48 -1.89 -18.42
N ASP A 108 -14.49 -1.12 -18.84
CA ASP A 108 -14.29 0.26 -19.25
C ASP A 108 -14.27 1.23 -18.06
N GLN A 109 -13.90 2.47 -18.31
CA GLN A 109 -13.78 3.48 -17.27
C GLN A 109 -15.13 3.84 -16.62
N THR A 110 -16.22 3.76 -17.38
CA THR A 110 -17.57 3.98 -16.85
C THR A 110 -17.93 2.91 -15.82
N ALA A 111 -17.69 1.63 -16.15
CA ALA A 111 -17.93 0.52 -15.22
C ALA A 111 -17.07 0.63 -13.95
N LEU A 112 -15.83 1.14 -14.07
CA LEU A 112 -14.99 1.40 -12.90
C LEU A 112 -15.56 2.52 -12.03
N ALA A 113 -15.98 3.64 -12.62
CA ALA A 113 -16.61 4.73 -11.90
C ALA A 113 -17.88 4.28 -11.16
N ASP A 114 -18.74 3.54 -11.85
CA ASP A 114 -19.99 3.01 -11.28
C ASP A 114 -19.71 2.02 -10.13
N HIS A 115 -18.66 1.20 -10.25
CA HIS A 115 -18.24 0.30 -9.18
C HIS A 115 -17.86 1.06 -7.89
N TYR A 116 -17.01 2.09 -8.01
CA TYR A 116 -16.59 2.89 -6.85
C TYR A 116 -17.76 3.66 -6.23
N ARG A 117 -18.61 4.29 -7.03
CA ARG A 117 -19.80 5.00 -6.54
C ARG A 117 -20.77 4.05 -5.83
N ALA A 118 -21.10 2.91 -6.44
CA ALA A 118 -22.00 1.93 -5.85
C ALA A 118 -21.46 1.31 -4.55
N LEU A 119 -20.13 1.20 -4.40
CA LEU A 119 -19.50 0.81 -3.16
C LEU A 119 -19.61 1.92 -2.13
N ALA A 120 -19.22 3.15 -2.49
CA ALA A 120 -19.16 4.32 -1.63
C ALA A 120 -20.52 4.75 -1.09
N ASP A 121 -21.61 4.56 -1.88
CA ASP A 121 -23.00 4.80 -1.47
C ASP A 121 -23.42 4.03 -0.20
N ARG A 122 -22.75 2.91 0.10
CA ARG A 122 -23.10 2.01 1.20
C ARG A 122 -21.99 1.77 2.20
N ALA A 123 -20.76 2.15 1.88
CA ALA A 123 -19.63 1.92 2.75
C ALA A 123 -19.74 2.78 4.03
N GLY A 124 -19.56 2.14 5.18
CA GLY A 124 -19.55 2.80 6.49
C GLY A 124 -18.25 3.54 6.82
N ILE A 125 -17.24 3.44 5.93
CA ILE A 125 -15.93 4.09 6.05
C ILE A 125 -15.52 4.70 4.72
N PRO A 126 -14.65 5.73 4.70
CA PRO A 126 -14.13 6.34 3.48
C PRO A 126 -13.44 5.34 2.55
N ILE A 127 -13.54 5.59 1.25
CA ILE A 127 -12.95 4.76 0.19
C ILE A 127 -11.75 5.49 -0.44
N TYR A 128 -10.63 4.80 -0.53
CA TYR A 128 -9.49 5.13 -1.37
C TYR A 128 -9.46 4.20 -2.58
N ALA A 129 -9.59 4.74 -3.78
CA ALA A 129 -9.43 3.95 -5.01
C ALA A 129 -7.96 3.52 -5.18
N TYR A 130 -7.73 2.36 -5.79
CA TYR A 130 -6.36 1.88 -5.98
C TYR A 130 -6.12 1.45 -7.43
N SER A 131 -5.28 2.20 -8.13
CA SER A 131 -4.84 1.94 -9.49
C SER A 131 -3.48 1.22 -9.50
N VAL A 132 -3.44 -0.02 -10.00
CA VAL A 132 -2.22 -0.83 -10.12
C VAL A 132 -2.24 -1.68 -11.39
N PRO A 133 -2.14 -1.08 -12.58
CA PRO A 133 -2.37 -1.75 -13.86
C PRO A 133 -1.43 -2.94 -14.11
N SER A 134 -0.25 -2.96 -13.51
CA SER A 134 0.66 -4.11 -13.58
C SER A 134 0.11 -5.41 -12.94
N ARG A 135 -0.97 -5.31 -12.14
CA ARG A 135 -1.64 -6.44 -11.49
C ARG A 135 -3.08 -6.63 -11.94
N THR A 136 -3.76 -5.54 -12.29
CA THR A 136 -5.18 -5.56 -12.64
C THR A 136 -5.42 -5.54 -14.15
N GLY A 137 -4.41 -5.18 -14.94
CA GLY A 137 -4.53 -5.03 -16.40
C GLY A 137 -5.20 -3.74 -16.84
N ILE A 138 -5.67 -2.91 -15.89
CA ILE A 138 -6.34 -1.65 -16.19
C ILE A 138 -5.89 -0.57 -15.20
N ALA A 139 -5.66 0.65 -15.71
CA ALA A 139 -5.46 1.85 -14.92
C ALA A 139 -6.78 2.59 -14.71
N LEU A 140 -6.93 3.28 -13.59
CA LEU A 140 -8.01 4.23 -13.38
C LEU A 140 -7.61 5.55 -14.03
N GLU A 141 -8.26 5.96 -15.12
CA GLU A 141 -7.90 7.18 -15.86
C GLU A 141 -8.13 8.45 -15.00
N PRO A 142 -7.33 9.53 -15.20
CA PRO A 142 -7.45 10.77 -14.43
C PRO A 142 -8.87 11.37 -14.44
N GLU A 143 -9.55 11.30 -15.60
CA GLU A 143 -10.93 11.77 -15.76
C GLU A 143 -11.93 10.91 -14.96
N THR A 144 -11.63 9.62 -14.82
CA THR A 144 -12.42 8.70 -13.99
C THR A 144 -12.18 8.96 -12.51
N ALA A 145 -10.92 9.23 -12.12
CA ALA A 145 -10.57 9.62 -10.77
C ALA A 145 -11.31 10.92 -10.37
N ALA A 146 -11.31 11.94 -11.22
CA ALA A 146 -12.09 13.16 -11.03
C ALA A 146 -13.59 12.87 -10.84
N GLY A 147 -14.16 12.04 -11.72
CA GLY A 147 -15.59 11.71 -11.65
C GLY A 147 -16.00 10.92 -10.41
N ILE A 148 -15.10 10.16 -9.78
CA ILE A 148 -15.40 9.51 -8.48
C ILE A 148 -15.07 10.40 -7.29
N ALA A 149 -14.18 11.37 -7.43
CA ALA A 149 -13.84 12.35 -6.39
C ALA A 149 -15.01 13.26 -6.02
N ASP A 150 -16.02 13.40 -6.90
CA ASP A 150 -17.27 14.09 -6.60
C ASP A 150 -18.12 13.39 -5.54
N HIS A 151 -17.86 12.12 -5.24
CA HIS A 151 -18.61 11.36 -4.25
C HIS A 151 -18.02 11.60 -2.84
N PRO A 152 -18.80 12.07 -1.85
CA PRO A 152 -18.29 12.49 -0.54
C PRO A 152 -17.60 11.40 0.27
N ASN A 153 -17.86 10.13 -0.03
CA ASN A 153 -17.23 8.98 0.64
C ASN A 153 -16.09 8.34 -0.17
N VAL A 154 -15.66 8.97 -1.29
CA VAL A 154 -14.44 8.61 -2.02
C VAL A 154 -13.42 9.72 -1.78
N THR A 155 -12.52 9.50 -0.84
CA THR A 155 -11.67 10.54 -0.25
C THR A 155 -10.25 10.56 -0.78
N GLY A 156 -9.94 9.68 -1.72
CA GLY A 156 -8.62 9.67 -2.34
C GLY A 156 -8.36 8.47 -3.23
N MET A 157 -7.14 8.41 -3.73
CA MET A 157 -6.63 7.27 -4.48
C MET A 157 -5.16 6.99 -4.17
N LYS A 158 -4.77 5.74 -4.42
CA LYS A 158 -3.37 5.33 -4.53
C LYS A 158 -3.06 5.02 -5.98
N ASP A 159 -2.03 5.69 -6.53
CA ASP A 159 -1.47 5.34 -7.84
C ASP A 159 -0.19 4.52 -7.71
N SER A 160 -0.16 3.36 -8.34
CA SER A 160 1.01 2.48 -8.44
C SER A 160 1.42 2.19 -9.89
N THR A 161 1.14 3.10 -10.81
CA THR A 161 1.62 3.04 -12.20
C THR A 161 3.12 3.20 -12.28
N GLY A 162 3.68 4.07 -11.43
CA GLY A 162 5.08 4.51 -11.47
C GLY A 162 5.33 5.55 -12.57
N ASP A 163 4.29 6.23 -13.02
CA ASP A 163 4.30 7.25 -14.06
C ASP A 163 4.00 8.63 -13.43
N LEU A 164 5.01 9.49 -13.37
CA LEU A 164 4.88 10.84 -12.77
C LEU A 164 4.02 11.77 -13.62
N GLU A 165 4.02 11.65 -14.95
CA GLU A 165 3.14 12.43 -15.82
C GLU A 165 1.68 12.10 -15.52
N ARG A 166 1.37 10.82 -15.38
CA ARG A 166 0.03 10.36 -15.02
C ARG A 166 -0.36 10.87 -13.63
N LEU A 167 0.51 10.74 -12.64
CA LEU A 167 0.26 11.22 -11.29
C LEU A 167 -0.03 12.73 -11.27
N HIS A 168 0.71 13.51 -12.08
CA HIS A 168 0.47 14.93 -12.24
C HIS A 168 -0.91 15.24 -12.84
N ARG A 169 -1.34 14.45 -13.84
CA ARG A 169 -2.68 14.57 -14.43
C ARG A 169 -3.79 14.19 -13.45
N GLU A 170 -3.59 13.16 -12.63
CA GLU A 170 -4.52 12.76 -11.57
C GLU A 170 -4.70 13.88 -10.52
N LEU A 171 -3.58 14.45 -10.04
CA LEU A 171 -3.59 15.60 -9.14
C LEU A 171 -4.31 16.82 -9.74
N ALA A 172 -4.03 17.15 -11.00
CA ALA A 172 -4.68 18.25 -11.69
C ALA A 172 -6.19 18.01 -11.88
N ALA A 173 -6.58 16.79 -12.22
CA ALA A 173 -7.98 16.43 -12.47
C ALA A 173 -8.84 16.40 -11.19
N THR A 174 -8.22 16.21 -10.02
CA THR A 174 -8.90 16.14 -8.71
C THR A 174 -8.69 17.37 -7.85
N ALA A 175 -8.06 18.43 -8.38
CA ALA A 175 -7.65 19.62 -7.61
C ALA A 175 -8.79 20.39 -6.96
N ASP A 176 -10.00 20.33 -7.51
CA ASP A 176 -11.19 21.02 -7.00
C ASP A 176 -11.97 20.19 -5.95
N ALA A 177 -11.52 18.95 -5.65
CA ALA A 177 -12.16 18.06 -4.69
C ALA A 177 -11.29 17.89 -3.42
N GLU A 178 -11.91 17.54 -2.30
CA GLU A 178 -11.21 17.05 -1.11
C GLU A 178 -10.77 15.59 -1.33
N PHE A 179 -9.70 15.42 -2.09
CA PHE A 179 -9.28 14.11 -2.60
C PHE A 179 -7.76 13.94 -2.53
N ASP A 180 -7.30 12.99 -1.72
CA ASP A 180 -5.88 12.71 -1.56
C ASP A 180 -5.35 11.80 -2.68
N VAL A 181 -4.27 12.18 -3.33
CA VAL A 181 -3.54 11.30 -4.24
C VAL A 181 -2.26 10.83 -3.55
N LEU A 182 -2.13 9.50 -3.39
CA LEU A 182 -1.02 8.85 -2.71
C LEU A 182 -0.19 8.02 -3.71
N VAL A 183 1.14 8.20 -3.71
CA VAL A 183 2.01 7.39 -4.57
C VAL A 183 2.21 5.98 -4.00
N GLY A 184 2.13 4.97 -4.88
CA GLY A 184 2.37 3.56 -4.50
C GLY A 184 3.80 3.08 -4.74
N HIS A 185 4.66 3.92 -5.32
CA HIS A 185 6.02 3.58 -5.72
C HIS A 185 7.04 4.32 -4.85
N GLY A 186 7.63 3.61 -3.86
CA GLY A 186 8.52 4.23 -2.88
C GLY A 186 9.77 4.93 -3.45
N GLY A 187 10.23 4.52 -4.62
CA GLY A 187 11.34 5.20 -5.31
C GLY A 187 10.97 6.54 -5.95
N LEU A 188 9.69 6.91 -5.95
CA LEU A 188 9.18 8.18 -6.49
C LEU A 188 8.55 9.06 -5.41
N LEU A 189 8.71 8.73 -4.13
CA LEU A 189 8.02 9.43 -3.05
C LEU A 189 8.34 10.92 -3.02
N ALA A 190 9.62 11.29 -3.05
CA ALA A 190 10.04 12.69 -3.00
C ALA A 190 9.57 13.48 -4.23
N ASP A 191 9.62 12.89 -5.43
CA ASP A 191 9.15 13.54 -6.66
C ASP A 191 7.62 13.71 -6.64
N ALA A 192 6.90 12.69 -6.17
CA ALA A 192 5.44 12.73 -6.02
C ALA A 192 5.01 13.82 -5.03
N LEU A 193 5.68 13.95 -3.89
CA LEU A 193 5.45 15.04 -2.94
C LEU A 193 5.70 16.41 -3.60
N GLY A 194 6.78 16.52 -4.37
CA GLY A 194 7.14 17.76 -5.09
C GLY A 194 6.11 18.24 -6.10
N ILE A 195 5.24 17.37 -6.59
CA ILE A 195 4.15 17.72 -7.52
C ILE A 195 2.77 17.76 -6.82
N GLY A 196 2.71 17.57 -5.49
CA GLY A 196 1.50 17.75 -4.70
C GLY A 196 0.81 16.49 -4.19
N ALA A 197 1.43 15.31 -4.29
CA ALA A 197 0.89 14.11 -3.64
C ALA A 197 0.82 14.27 -2.12
N ALA A 198 -0.24 13.76 -1.50
CA ALA A 198 -0.47 13.83 -0.05
C ALA A 198 0.49 12.93 0.77
N GLY A 199 1.21 12.05 0.09
CA GLY A 199 2.10 11.08 0.71
C GLY A 199 2.26 9.81 -0.13
N GLY A 200 2.55 8.68 0.52
CA GLY A 200 2.68 7.42 -0.19
C GLY A 200 2.28 6.19 0.62
N ILE A 201 1.77 5.18 -0.06
CA ILE A 201 1.52 3.85 0.50
C ILE A 201 2.52 2.88 -0.12
N THR A 202 3.62 2.59 0.56
CA THR A 202 4.75 1.89 -0.04
C THR A 202 5.06 0.54 0.60
N ALA A 203 5.55 -0.40 -0.21
CA ALA A 203 6.07 -1.67 0.29
C ALA A 203 7.41 -1.46 1.04
N LEU A 204 8.21 -0.48 0.62
CA LEU A 204 9.49 -0.17 1.22
C LEU A 204 9.38 0.25 2.70
N ALA A 205 8.25 0.86 3.10
CA ALA A 205 7.98 1.24 4.48
C ALA A 205 7.89 0.04 5.45
N ASN A 206 7.71 -1.19 4.95
CA ASN A 206 7.87 -2.41 5.78
C ASN A 206 9.32 -2.69 6.15
N LEU A 207 10.26 -2.28 5.31
CA LEU A 207 11.67 -2.63 5.43
C LEU A 207 12.50 -1.49 6.00
N ALA A 208 12.25 -0.26 5.59
CA ALA A 208 13.00 0.94 5.99
C ALA A 208 12.04 2.08 6.38
N PRO A 209 11.14 1.86 7.36
CA PRO A 209 10.12 2.84 7.74
C PRO A 209 10.74 4.18 8.15
N GLU A 210 11.83 4.15 8.91
CA GLU A 210 12.53 5.34 9.40
C GLU A 210 13.01 6.24 8.25
N ARG A 211 13.59 5.62 7.23
CA ARG A 211 14.16 6.34 6.07
C ARG A 211 13.07 6.86 5.12
N VAL A 212 12.04 6.05 4.87
CA VAL A 212 10.90 6.48 4.04
C VAL A 212 10.12 7.59 4.75
N GLY A 213 9.91 7.49 6.07
CA GLY A 213 9.32 8.54 6.89
C GLY A 213 10.17 9.82 6.90
N GLU A 214 11.51 9.69 6.92
CA GLU A 214 12.41 10.84 6.87
C GLU A 214 12.35 11.58 5.52
N VAL A 215 12.13 10.88 4.40
CA VAL A 215 11.89 11.54 3.09
C VAL A 215 10.68 12.47 3.19
N TYR A 216 9.59 11.99 3.78
CA TYR A 216 8.38 12.79 3.96
C TYR A 216 8.61 13.97 4.92
N ARG A 217 9.21 13.72 6.09
CA ARG A 217 9.48 14.78 7.09
C ARG A 217 10.40 15.88 6.56
N ARG A 218 11.45 15.56 5.79
CA ARG A 218 12.30 16.58 5.16
C ARG A 218 11.52 17.44 4.19
N PHE A 219 10.69 16.80 3.36
CA PHE A 219 9.86 17.53 2.41
C PHE A 219 8.91 18.51 3.14
N GLU A 220 8.20 18.05 4.16
CA GLU A 220 7.30 18.88 4.99
C GLU A 220 8.04 20.02 5.72
N ALA A 221 9.29 19.82 6.07
CA ALA A 221 10.15 20.85 6.65
C ALA A 221 10.71 21.84 5.63
N GLY A 222 10.38 21.69 4.33
CA GLY A 222 10.86 22.54 3.23
C GLY A 222 12.22 22.13 2.63
N ASP A 223 12.82 21.03 3.12
CA ASP A 223 14.05 20.47 2.58
C ASP A 223 13.78 19.48 1.44
N ALA A 224 13.25 19.99 0.34
CA ALA A 224 12.91 19.16 -0.82
C ALA A 224 14.14 18.54 -1.51
N GLU A 225 15.31 19.18 -1.42
CA GLU A 225 16.56 18.64 -1.98
C GLU A 225 17.06 17.46 -1.16
N GLY A 226 17.15 17.60 0.17
CA GLY A 226 17.52 16.51 1.05
C GLY A 226 16.54 15.34 1.04
N ALA A 227 15.24 15.62 0.82
CA ALA A 227 14.24 14.57 0.60
C ALA A 227 14.53 13.76 -0.68
N ARG A 228 14.86 14.43 -1.81
CA ARG A 228 15.20 13.77 -3.07
C ARG A 228 16.50 12.97 -2.97
N GLU A 229 17.53 13.53 -2.35
CA GLU A 229 18.81 12.83 -2.14
C GLU A 229 18.60 11.55 -1.34
N LEU A 230 17.89 11.63 -0.21
CA LEU A 230 17.59 10.48 0.62
C LEU A 230 16.73 9.44 -0.13
N ASN A 231 15.73 9.88 -0.91
CA ASN A 231 14.90 8.97 -1.69
C ASN A 231 15.71 8.27 -2.79
N ALA A 232 16.66 8.95 -3.42
CA ALA A 232 17.55 8.38 -4.45
C ALA A 232 18.40 7.22 -3.90
N GLU A 233 18.88 7.31 -2.66
CA GLU A 233 19.61 6.21 -1.99
C GLU A 233 18.76 4.95 -1.82
N LEU A 234 17.44 5.09 -1.74
CA LEU A 234 16.48 4.00 -1.51
C LEU A 234 15.97 3.35 -2.81
N VAL A 235 16.22 3.94 -4.00
CA VAL A 235 15.66 3.48 -5.28
C VAL A 235 16.03 2.04 -5.59
N GLU A 236 17.30 1.66 -5.45
CA GLU A 236 17.75 0.29 -5.77
C GLU A 236 17.16 -0.75 -4.81
N LEU A 237 17.08 -0.44 -3.53
CA LEU A 237 16.43 -1.31 -2.55
C LEU A 237 14.94 -1.45 -2.84
N ASN A 238 14.25 -0.33 -3.12
CA ASN A 238 12.84 -0.35 -3.51
C ASN A 238 12.62 -1.19 -4.78
N HIS A 239 13.46 -1.02 -5.81
CA HIS A 239 13.37 -1.80 -7.04
C HIS A 239 13.53 -3.31 -6.77
N ALA A 240 14.52 -3.69 -5.95
CA ALA A 240 14.77 -5.08 -5.60
C ALA A 240 13.56 -5.72 -4.90
N VAL A 241 12.98 -5.06 -3.88
CA VAL A 241 11.90 -5.63 -3.06
C VAL A 241 10.49 -5.47 -3.66
N THR A 242 10.33 -4.72 -4.76
CA THR A 242 9.02 -4.51 -5.40
C THR A 242 8.93 -5.11 -6.80
N LYS A 243 9.91 -4.85 -7.65
CA LYS A 243 9.91 -5.25 -9.06
C LYS A 243 10.68 -6.56 -9.30
N ARG A 244 11.91 -6.65 -8.78
CA ARG A 244 12.82 -7.76 -9.10
C ARG A 244 12.47 -9.03 -8.34
N TYR A 245 12.30 -8.97 -7.02
CA TYR A 245 12.04 -10.11 -6.14
C TYR A 245 10.65 -10.10 -5.53
N GLY A 246 9.94 -8.96 -5.59
CA GLY A 246 8.58 -8.81 -5.08
C GLY A 246 8.44 -9.13 -3.59
N VAL A 247 7.24 -9.58 -3.19
CA VAL A 247 6.94 -9.91 -1.79
C VAL A 247 7.90 -10.95 -1.19
N PRO A 248 8.33 -12.01 -1.90
CA PRO A 248 9.33 -12.93 -1.38
C PRO A 248 10.65 -12.25 -1.01
N GLY A 249 11.14 -11.32 -1.86
CA GLY A 249 12.34 -10.55 -1.58
C GLY A 249 12.16 -9.56 -0.44
N LEU A 250 11.02 -8.88 -0.39
CA LEU A 250 10.68 -7.99 0.71
C LEU A 250 10.73 -8.70 2.06
N LYS A 251 10.01 -9.81 2.20
CA LYS A 251 10.00 -10.59 3.44
C LYS A 251 11.38 -11.17 3.79
N ALA A 252 12.19 -11.56 2.82
CA ALA A 252 13.56 -11.99 3.06
C ALA A 252 14.41 -10.84 3.63
N ALA A 253 14.36 -9.65 3.01
CA ALA A 253 15.06 -8.46 3.48
C ALA A 253 14.59 -8.00 4.87
N MET A 254 13.29 -8.05 5.14
CA MET A 254 12.74 -7.74 6.47
C MET A 254 13.31 -8.67 7.55
N ARG A 255 13.38 -9.99 7.29
CA ARG A 255 13.99 -10.95 8.25
C ARG A 255 15.48 -10.69 8.48
N MET A 256 16.23 -10.22 7.46
CA MET A 256 17.64 -9.80 7.63
C MET A 256 17.78 -8.62 8.61
N ARG A 257 16.76 -7.77 8.71
CA ARG A 257 16.66 -6.70 9.71
C ARG A 257 16.01 -7.13 11.04
N GLY A 258 15.73 -8.42 11.23
CA GLY A 258 15.09 -8.95 12.43
C GLY A 258 13.58 -8.65 12.55
N LEU A 259 12.94 -8.15 11.47
CA LEU A 259 11.51 -7.84 11.47
C LEU A 259 10.65 -9.11 11.30
N PRO A 260 9.50 -9.22 11.97
CA PRO A 260 8.66 -10.43 12.01
C PRO A 260 7.81 -10.61 10.73
N ALA A 261 8.47 -10.72 9.57
CA ALA A 261 7.81 -10.82 8.27
C ALA A 261 7.19 -12.20 7.96
N GLY A 262 7.51 -13.22 8.75
CA GLY A 262 7.05 -14.59 8.52
C GLY A 262 7.53 -15.19 7.19
N HIS A 263 6.78 -16.17 6.70
CA HIS A 263 7.01 -16.83 5.42
C HIS A 263 6.06 -16.29 4.35
N VAL A 264 6.36 -16.55 3.06
CA VAL A 264 5.43 -16.30 1.95
C VAL A 264 4.48 -17.48 1.79
N ARG A 265 3.26 -17.21 1.29
CA ARG A 265 2.27 -18.24 0.99
C ARG A 265 2.37 -18.69 -0.47
N ARG A 266 2.21 -19.98 -0.74
CA ARG A 266 2.12 -20.51 -2.11
C ARG A 266 1.01 -19.80 -2.89
N PRO A 267 1.21 -19.53 -4.19
CA PRO A 267 2.27 -20.01 -5.08
C PRO A 267 3.62 -19.29 -4.96
N HIS A 268 3.74 -18.25 -4.12
CA HIS A 268 5.04 -17.63 -3.87
C HIS A 268 6.02 -18.67 -3.29
N ARG A 269 7.30 -18.44 -3.60
CA ARG A 269 8.42 -19.26 -3.09
C ARG A 269 9.44 -18.33 -2.44
N PRO A 270 10.16 -18.78 -1.42
CA PRO A 270 11.32 -18.05 -0.90
C PRO A 270 12.31 -17.74 -2.02
N VAL A 271 13.02 -16.63 -1.88
CA VAL A 271 14.12 -16.29 -2.81
C VAL A 271 15.29 -17.25 -2.65
N GLY A 272 16.10 -17.39 -3.70
CA GLY A 272 17.29 -18.24 -3.66
C GLY A 272 18.53 -17.50 -3.14
N PRO A 273 19.65 -18.22 -2.88
CA PRO A 273 20.85 -17.68 -2.24
C PRO A 273 21.48 -16.47 -2.95
N ALA A 274 21.44 -16.42 -4.28
CA ALA A 274 21.97 -15.28 -5.04
C ALA A 274 21.14 -14.00 -4.81
N ALA A 275 19.82 -14.12 -4.70
CA ALA A 275 18.94 -13.01 -4.40
C ALA A 275 19.10 -12.58 -2.93
N GLU A 276 19.28 -13.52 -2.01
CA GLU A 276 19.55 -13.22 -0.60
C GLU A 276 20.84 -12.40 -0.45
N ALA A 277 21.93 -12.81 -1.09
CA ALA A 277 23.19 -12.08 -1.04
C ALA A 277 23.09 -10.66 -1.61
N GLU A 278 22.32 -10.48 -2.70
CA GLU A 278 22.07 -9.14 -3.24
C GLU A 278 21.22 -8.28 -2.30
N LEU A 279 20.14 -8.84 -1.73
CA LEU A 279 19.29 -8.15 -0.79
C LEU A 279 20.06 -7.75 0.46
N GLU A 280 20.92 -8.63 1.00
CA GLU A 280 21.76 -8.32 2.16
C GLU A 280 22.67 -7.11 1.89
N ARG A 281 23.30 -7.06 0.72
CA ARG A 281 24.13 -5.92 0.32
C ARG A 281 23.31 -4.61 0.23
N LEU A 282 22.10 -4.67 -0.37
CA LEU A 282 21.24 -3.51 -0.52
C LEU A 282 20.66 -3.03 0.82
N VAL A 283 20.30 -3.94 1.71
CA VAL A 283 19.83 -3.62 3.07
C VAL A 283 20.92 -2.89 3.84
N ARG A 284 22.15 -3.43 3.86
CA ARG A 284 23.29 -2.78 4.53
C ARG A 284 23.60 -1.40 3.96
N ALA A 285 23.49 -1.21 2.65
CA ALA A 285 23.72 0.10 2.02
C ALA A 285 22.62 1.13 2.34
N ALA A 286 21.44 0.66 2.73
CA ALA A 286 20.30 1.51 3.10
C ALA A 286 20.16 1.70 4.63
N GLU A 287 21.00 1.10 5.44
CA GLU A 287 21.08 1.38 6.88
C GLU A 287 21.61 2.81 7.10
N PRO A 288 21.13 3.52 8.14
CA PRO A 288 21.54 4.89 8.43
C PRO A 288 23.02 5.00 8.86
#